data_9f495780fdc744350c4fc2fa9c17007f
#
_entry.id   9f495780fdc744350c4fc2fa9c17007f
#
_cell.length_a   1.000
_cell.length_b   1.000
_cell.length_c   1.000
_cell.angle_alpha   90.00
_cell.angle_beta   90.00
_cell.angle_gamma   90.00
#
_symmetry.space_group_name_H-M   'P 1'
#
loop_
_entity.id
_entity.type
_entity.pdbx_description
1 polymer ?
#
loop_
_entity_poly.entity_id
_entity_poly.type
_entity_poly.pdbx_seq_one_letter_code
_entity_poly.pdbx_strand_id
1 'polypeptide(L)'
;MKNEIRKLFQLLIVFFKGFFSLKKKVFLFSIPTHPNLGDQAQLMCTEKWIRENYPDYRLIEMPHLYVPLDNGNPKALLFNTKFIQYIVLKLIIRRNDIFIGHSGYFFIDHHGGWFSYDFLLNNWKNKFVILPQTVNFYTPVVIKRASKTFGNRQNLTLLCRDEVSFEKAKEMFGSTNLLLYPDIVTSLIGTRTYDNPRDGVLFCMRDDIEAFYSANGIDTLMRRFGNIRMEKVDTTLKISSREMKNNRDKLINEMIEKISTYKVVITDRYHGTIFSAIANTPVVVINSADHKLSSGVNWFPKDVFGDNVQFAKDLNEAYSKAQEILSRSALKRNPQYFKDNYWDKLANKI
;
A
#
# COMPACT_ATOMS: atom_id res chain seq x y z
N MET A 1 -14.12 -19.93 -18.20
CA MET A 1 -14.95 -19.14 -19.14
C MET A 1 -15.49 -17.85 -18.52
N LYS A 2 -16.27 -17.85 -17.42
CA LYS A 2 -16.81 -16.60 -16.79
C LYS A 2 -15.74 -15.55 -16.46
N ASN A 3 -14.58 -15.94 -15.95
CA ASN A 3 -13.49 -15.01 -15.59
C ASN A 3 -12.86 -14.34 -16.83
N GLU A 4 -12.69 -15.04 -17.95
CA GLU A 4 -12.11 -14.47 -19.16
C GLU A 4 -13.08 -13.48 -19.83
N ILE A 5 -14.37 -13.78 -19.84
CA ILE A 5 -15.42 -12.86 -20.35
C ILE A 5 -15.43 -11.57 -19.51
N ARG A 6 -15.32 -11.67 -18.18
CA ARG A 6 -15.24 -10.50 -17.30
C ARG A 6 -14.00 -9.64 -17.58
N LYS A 7 -12.85 -10.28 -17.83
CA LYS A 7 -11.60 -9.59 -18.20
C LYS A 7 -11.74 -8.86 -19.53
N LEU A 8 -12.30 -9.51 -20.55
CA LEU A 8 -12.55 -8.89 -21.86
C LEU A 8 -13.48 -7.68 -21.73
N PHE A 9 -14.54 -7.78 -20.92
CA PHE A 9 -15.45 -6.66 -20.69
C PHE A 9 -14.74 -5.48 -19.98
N GLN A 10 -13.87 -5.76 -19.01
CA GLN A 10 -13.05 -4.72 -18.36
C GLN A 10 -12.10 -4.06 -19.38
N LEU A 11 -11.47 -4.83 -20.28
CA LEU A 11 -10.60 -4.29 -21.32
C LEU A 11 -11.37 -3.42 -22.30
N LEU A 12 -12.60 -3.76 -22.67
CA LEU A 12 -13.47 -2.92 -23.51
C LEU A 12 -13.76 -1.57 -22.82
N ILE A 13 -14.07 -1.58 -21.54
CA ILE A 13 -14.29 -0.34 -20.78
C ILE A 13 -13.01 0.53 -20.80
N VAL A 14 -11.85 -0.07 -20.55
CA VAL A 14 -10.55 0.63 -20.60
C VAL A 14 -10.29 1.18 -21.99
N PHE A 15 -10.54 0.39 -23.05
CA PHE A 15 -10.40 0.83 -24.43
C PHE A 15 -11.26 2.06 -24.73
N PHE A 16 -12.55 2.01 -24.46
CA PHE A 16 -13.43 3.15 -24.70
C PHE A 16 -13.04 4.39 -23.90
N LYS A 17 -12.70 4.21 -22.62
CA LYS A 17 -12.21 5.32 -21.78
C LYS A 17 -10.91 5.92 -22.31
N GLY A 18 -9.98 5.13 -22.81
CA GLY A 18 -8.67 5.58 -23.25
C GLY A 18 -8.67 6.11 -24.69
N PHE A 19 -9.34 5.43 -25.62
CA PHE A 19 -9.32 5.75 -27.05
C PHE A 19 -10.02 7.06 -27.39
N PHE A 20 -11.20 7.28 -26.85
CA PHE A 20 -11.98 8.50 -27.07
C PHE A 20 -11.58 9.67 -26.18
N SER A 21 -10.59 9.53 -25.32
CA SER A 21 -10.11 10.63 -24.50
C SER A 21 -9.25 11.58 -25.31
N LEU A 22 -9.65 12.84 -25.38
CA LEU A 22 -8.81 13.93 -25.92
C LEU A 22 -7.76 14.40 -24.90
N LYS A 23 -8.01 14.18 -23.60
CA LYS A 23 -7.08 14.53 -22.54
C LYS A 23 -5.89 13.55 -22.52
N LYS A 24 -4.72 14.02 -22.02
CA LYS A 24 -3.64 13.14 -21.57
C LYS A 24 -4.16 12.19 -20.50
N LYS A 25 -3.50 11.08 -20.29
CA LYS A 25 -3.95 10.04 -19.36
C LYS A 25 -2.90 9.72 -18.31
N VAL A 26 -3.37 9.43 -17.10
CA VAL A 26 -2.62 8.70 -16.08
C VAL A 26 -3.14 7.28 -16.05
N PHE A 27 -2.28 6.33 -16.36
CA PHE A 27 -2.58 4.90 -16.22
C PHE A 27 -2.10 4.43 -14.84
N LEU A 28 -3.03 4.01 -14.00
CA LEU A 28 -2.73 3.45 -12.68
C LEU A 28 -2.77 1.92 -12.76
N PHE A 29 -1.61 1.30 -12.56
CA PHE A 29 -1.39 -0.14 -12.69
C PHE A 29 -1.33 -0.87 -11.34
N SER A 30 -1.62 -2.16 -11.37
CA SER A 30 -1.51 -3.09 -10.23
C SER A 30 -2.40 -2.72 -9.05
N ILE A 31 -3.59 -2.16 -9.31
CA ILE A 31 -4.54 -1.80 -8.25
C ILE A 31 -5.05 -3.04 -7.51
N PRO A 32 -5.24 -2.96 -6.18
CA PRO A 32 -5.70 -4.09 -5.37
C PRO A 32 -7.16 -4.43 -5.66
N THR A 33 -7.47 -5.73 -5.69
CA THR A 33 -8.84 -6.22 -5.86
C THR A 33 -9.33 -7.05 -4.66
N HIS A 34 -8.44 -7.31 -3.71
CA HIS A 34 -8.74 -8.09 -2.50
C HIS A 34 -9.22 -7.17 -1.35
N PRO A 35 -9.94 -7.71 -0.35
CA PRO A 35 -10.58 -6.93 0.69
C PRO A 35 -9.66 -6.60 1.88
N ASN A 36 -8.44 -6.12 1.60
CA ASN A 36 -7.53 -5.57 2.60
C ASN A 36 -7.71 -4.04 2.65
N LEU A 37 -8.16 -3.51 3.78
CA LEU A 37 -8.42 -2.08 3.97
C LEU A 37 -7.19 -1.21 3.75
N GLY A 38 -6.00 -1.71 4.11
CA GLY A 38 -4.75 -0.98 3.93
C GLY A 38 -4.43 -0.74 2.46
N ASP A 39 -4.45 -1.79 1.65
CA ASP A 39 -4.18 -1.70 0.22
C ASP A 39 -5.27 -0.90 -0.50
N GLN A 40 -6.51 -1.01 -0.05
CA GLN A 40 -7.62 -0.21 -0.56
C GLN A 40 -7.50 1.27 -0.17
N ALA A 41 -6.98 1.59 1.02
CA ALA A 41 -6.67 2.96 1.43
C ALA A 41 -5.52 3.56 0.61
N GLN A 42 -4.50 2.76 0.28
CA GLN A 42 -3.46 3.18 -0.67
C GLN A 42 -4.05 3.57 -2.02
N LEU A 43 -4.99 2.75 -2.55
CA LEU A 43 -5.67 3.07 -3.81
C LEU A 43 -6.48 4.37 -3.70
N MET A 44 -7.27 4.52 -2.65
CA MET A 44 -8.08 5.73 -2.39
C MET A 44 -7.19 6.99 -2.33
N CYS A 45 -6.09 6.93 -1.58
CA CYS A 45 -5.15 8.05 -1.48
C CYS A 45 -4.43 8.32 -2.81
N THR A 46 -4.05 7.28 -3.55
CA THR A 46 -3.41 7.41 -4.87
C THR A 46 -4.33 8.08 -5.88
N GLU A 47 -5.58 7.64 -5.97
CA GLU A 47 -6.57 8.25 -6.85
C GLU A 47 -6.81 9.73 -6.51
N LYS A 48 -6.89 10.05 -5.20
CA LYS A 48 -7.02 11.44 -4.73
C LYS A 48 -5.81 12.26 -5.13
N TRP A 49 -4.60 11.78 -4.85
CA TRP A 49 -3.35 12.45 -5.19
C TRP A 49 -3.21 12.69 -6.70
N ILE A 50 -3.58 11.70 -7.55
CA ILE A 50 -3.57 11.87 -9.00
C ILE A 50 -4.54 12.96 -9.44
N ARG A 51 -5.76 13.02 -8.92
CA ARG A 51 -6.75 14.03 -9.28
C ARG A 51 -6.30 15.44 -8.87
N GLU A 52 -5.64 15.58 -7.74
CA GLU A 52 -5.13 16.86 -7.22
C GLU A 52 -3.92 17.38 -8.01
N ASN A 53 -3.00 16.48 -8.43
CA ASN A 53 -1.76 16.88 -9.07
C ASN A 53 -1.79 16.79 -10.61
N TYR A 54 -2.76 16.06 -11.18
CA TYR A 54 -2.96 15.91 -12.63
C TYR A 54 -4.43 16.19 -13.04
N PRO A 55 -5.02 17.36 -12.71
CA PRO A 55 -6.45 17.63 -12.91
C PRO A 55 -6.86 17.58 -14.39
N ASP A 56 -5.93 17.91 -15.30
CA ASP A 56 -6.16 17.90 -16.74
C ASP A 56 -5.99 16.52 -17.38
N TYR A 57 -5.58 15.52 -16.61
CA TYR A 57 -5.40 14.15 -17.10
C TYR A 57 -6.63 13.30 -16.78
N ARG A 58 -6.88 12.33 -17.65
CA ARG A 58 -7.88 11.30 -17.40
C ARG A 58 -7.25 10.11 -16.68
N LEU A 59 -7.75 9.76 -15.51
CA LEU A 59 -7.32 8.55 -14.79
C LEU A 59 -7.92 7.30 -15.47
N ILE A 60 -7.04 6.35 -15.80
CA ILE A 60 -7.36 5.01 -16.33
C ILE A 60 -6.81 3.95 -15.37
N GLU A 61 -7.69 3.27 -14.68
CA GLU A 61 -7.34 2.21 -13.74
C GLU A 61 -7.18 0.86 -14.45
N MET A 62 -6.05 0.20 -14.17
CA MET A 62 -5.70 -1.11 -14.73
C MET A 62 -5.52 -2.11 -13.59
N PRO A 63 -6.56 -2.88 -13.23
CA PRO A 63 -6.50 -3.79 -12.07
C PRO A 63 -5.46 -4.89 -12.21
N HIS A 64 -5.28 -5.42 -13.42
CA HIS A 64 -4.30 -6.47 -13.68
C HIS A 64 -3.66 -6.30 -15.05
N LEU A 65 -2.33 -6.35 -15.08
CA LEU A 65 -1.58 -6.58 -16.30
C LEU A 65 -1.20 -8.06 -16.38
N TYR A 66 -1.74 -8.72 -17.38
CA TYR A 66 -1.36 -10.10 -17.65
C TYR A 66 -0.09 -10.11 -18.50
N VAL A 67 1.04 -10.37 -17.86
CA VAL A 67 2.30 -10.56 -18.57
C VAL A 67 2.24 -11.88 -19.34
N PRO A 68 2.59 -11.92 -20.63
CA PRO A 68 2.76 -13.17 -21.33
C PRO A 68 3.85 -14.00 -20.63
N LEU A 69 3.50 -15.11 -20.01
CA LEU A 69 4.47 -16.14 -19.72
C LEU A 69 4.86 -16.72 -21.08
N ASP A 70 6.15 -16.79 -21.35
CA ASP A 70 6.73 -17.25 -22.60
C ASP A 70 6.61 -18.78 -22.69
N ASN A 71 5.42 -19.27 -22.95
CA ASN A 71 5.11 -20.70 -23.13
C ASN A 71 5.00 -21.11 -24.60
N GLY A 72 5.70 -20.39 -25.49
CA GLY A 72 6.05 -20.90 -26.85
C GLY A 72 4.94 -21.44 -27.76
N ASN A 73 3.65 -21.26 -27.43
CA ASN A 73 2.56 -21.80 -28.26
C ASN A 73 1.80 -20.71 -29.04
N PRO A 74 2.10 -20.51 -30.33
CA PRO A 74 1.50 -19.45 -31.15
C PRO A 74 -0.01 -19.62 -31.42
N LYS A 75 -0.58 -20.81 -31.30
CA LYS A 75 -2.02 -21.04 -31.54
C LYS A 75 -2.92 -20.55 -30.38
N ALA A 76 -2.35 -20.33 -29.20
CA ALA A 76 -3.08 -19.73 -28.05
C ALA A 76 -3.21 -18.19 -28.16
N LEU A 77 -2.61 -17.57 -29.18
CA LEU A 77 -2.45 -16.10 -29.26
C LEU A 77 -3.76 -15.37 -29.57
N LEU A 78 -4.61 -15.89 -30.41
CA LEU A 78 -5.81 -15.20 -30.92
C LEU A 78 -6.96 -15.08 -29.91
N PHE A 79 -6.99 -15.94 -28.88
CA PHE A 79 -7.97 -15.89 -27.78
C PHE A 79 -7.34 -15.60 -26.41
N ASN A 80 -6.08 -15.19 -26.39
CA ASN A 80 -5.39 -14.89 -25.15
C ASN A 80 -5.70 -13.44 -24.74
N THR A 81 -6.41 -13.27 -23.62
CA THR A 81 -6.70 -11.96 -23.02
C THR A 81 -5.46 -11.07 -22.84
N LYS A 82 -4.30 -11.66 -22.72
CA LYS A 82 -2.99 -10.98 -22.63
C LYS A 82 -2.60 -10.28 -23.94
N PHE A 83 -2.79 -10.93 -25.07
CA PHE A 83 -2.50 -10.34 -26.38
C PHE A 83 -3.48 -9.22 -26.71
N ILE A 84 -4.77 -9.44 -26.44
CA ILE A 84 -5.81 -8.41 -26.60
C ILE A 84 -5.49 -7.19 -25.71
N GLN A 85 -5.06 -7.42 -24.48
CA GLN A 85 -4.65 -6.33 -23.57
C GLN A 85 -3.47 -5.54 -24.14
N TYR A 86 -2.46 -6.21 -24.69
CA TYR A 86 -1.33 -5.53 -25.33
C TYR A 86 -1.77 -4.64 -26.50
N ILE A 87 -2.62 -5.16 -27.39
CA ILE A 87 -3.17 -4.38 -28.50
C ILE A 87 -3.97 -3.19 -28.00
N VAL A 88 -4.86 -3.39 -27.03
CA VAL A 88 -5.62 -2.30 -26.43
C VAL A 88 -4.70 -1.22 -25.89
N LEU A 89 -3.68 -1.60 -25.12
CA LEU A 89 -2.71 -0.63 -24.57
C LEU A 89 -1.94 0.10 -25.69
N LYS A 90 -1.52 -0.59 -26.75
CA LYS A 90 -0.85 0.03 -27.92
C LYS A 90 -1.74 1.06 -28.62
N LEU A 91 -3.04 0.85 -28.67
CA LEU A 91 -3.98 1.77 -29.31
C LEU A 91 -4.32 3.00 -28.43
N ILE A 92 -4.31 2.84 -27.11
CA ILE A 92 -4.78 3.90 -26.20
C ILE A 92 -3.67 4.71 -25.54
N ILE A 93 -2.45 4.15 -25.39
CA ILE A 93 -1.31 4.85 -24.77
C ILE A 93 -0.69 5.81 -25.79
N ARG A 94 -0.53 7.07 -25.38
CA ARG A 94 0.14 8.13 -26.13
C ARG A 94 1.43 8.53 -25.44
N ARG A 95 2.36 9.14 -26.19
CA ARG A 95 3.72 9.52 -25.72
C ARG A 95 3.73 10.35 -24.42
N ASN A 96 2.75 11.21 -24.24
CA ASN A 96 2.69 12.16 -23.10
C ASN A 96 1.81 11.64 -21.94
N ASP A 97 1.33 10.40 -22.01
CA ASP A 97 0.63 9.77 -20.90
C ASP A 97 1.63 9.36 -19.81
N ILE A 98 1.16 9.28 -18.57
CA ILE A 98 1.97 8.96 -17.40
C ILE A 98 1.55 7.58 -16.88
N PHE A 99 2.52 6.79 -16.45
CA PHE A 99 2.30 5.51 -15.78
C PHE A 99 2.55 5.68 -14.29
N ILE A 100 1.62 5.19 -13.48
CA ILE A 100 1.75 5.09 -12.04
C ILE A 100 1.56 3.63 -11.63
N GLY A 101 2.55 3.06 -10.98
CA GLY A 101 2.49 1.76 -10.32
C GLY A 101 1.96 1.93 -8.89
N HIS A 102 0.98 1.11 -8.50
CA HIS A 102 0.41 1.13 -7.16
C HIS A 102 1.47 0.82 -6.08
N SER A 103 1.29 1.38 -4.90
CA SER A 103 2.09 1.10 -3.69
C SER A 103 1.89 -0.33 -3.22
N GLY A 104 2.88 -0.92 -2.54
CA GLY A 104 2.67 -2.24 -1.94
C GLY A 104 3.92 -3.07 -1.67
N TYR A 105 3.72 -4.38 -1.57
CA TYR A 105 4.74 -5.39 -1.30
C TYR A 105 4.94 -6.27 -2.54
N PHE A 106 5.24 -5.64 -3.69
CA PHE A 106 5.34 -6.33 -4.99
C PHE A 106 6.78 -6.69 -5.38
N PHE A 107 7.78 -6.02 -4.82
CA PHE A 107 9.19 -6.20 -5.17
C PHE A 107 9.84 -7.28 -4.29
N ILE A 108 9.30 -8.49 -4.39
CA ILE A 108 9.77 -9.67 -3.67
C ILE A 108 9.85 -10.86 -4.62
N ASP A 109 10.62 -11.90 -4.26
CA ASP A 109 10.91 -13.05 -5.12
C ASP A 109 9.66 -13.80 -5.60
N HIS A 110 8.70 -14.00 -4.71
CA HIS A 110 7.52 -14.85 -4.98
C HIS A 110 6.31 -14.08 -5.51
N HIS A 111 6.40 -12.76 -5.64
CA HIS A 111 5.29 -11.95 -6.11
C HIS A 111 5.44 -11.59 -7.57
N GLY A 112 4.52 -12.10 -8.42
CA GLY A 112 4.56 -11.82 -9.86
C GLY A 112 4.19 -10.39 -10.28
N GLY A 113 3.84 -9.49 -9.35
CA GLY A 113 3.35 -8.13 -9.65
C GLY A 113 4.36 -7.26 -10.38
N TRP A 114 5.65 -7.34 -10.04
CA TRP A 114 6.70 -6.55 -10.69
C TRP A 114 6.98 -6.96 -12.15
N PHE A 115 6.60 -8.16 -12.60
CA PHE A 115 6.67 -8.53 -14.02
C PHE A 115 5.77 -7.65 -14.90
N SER A 116 4.69 -7.13 -14.34
CA SER A 116 3.83 -6.17 -15.05
C SER A 116 4.58 -4.88 -15.38
N TYR A 117 5.41 -4.42 -14.46
CA TYR A 117 6.24 -3.23 -14.65
C TYR A 117 7.39 -3.48 -15.63
N ASP A 118 8.01 -4.68 -15.60
CA ASP A 118 8.97 -5.13 -16.63
C ASP A 118 8.37 -5.04 -18.03
N PHE A 119 7.18 -5.57 -18.21
CA PHE A 119 6.45 -5.51 -19.47
C PHE A 119 6.20 -4.06 -19.94
N LEU A 120 5.77 -3.16 -19.03
CA LEU A 120 5.52 -1.76 -19.36
C LEU A 120 6.81 -1.04 -19.74
N LEU A 121 7.87 -1.19 -18.97
CA LEU A 121 9.16 -0.53 -19.20
C LEU A 121 9.85 -0.96 -20.49
N ASN A 122 9.62 -2.19 -20.92
CA ASN A 122 10.19 -2.70 -22.17
C ASN A 122 9.40 -2.31 -23.43
N ASN A 123 8.11 -1.95 -23.28
CA ASN A 123 7.24 -1.64 -24.41
C ASN A 123 6.92 -0.16 -24.59
N TRP A 124 7.11 0.67 -23.56
CA TRP A 124 6.83 2.11 -23.62
C TRP A 124 7.95 2.94 -22.97
N LYS A 125 8.12 4.16 -23.47
CA LYS A 125 9.07 5.16 -22.93
C LYS A 125 8.40 6.27 -22.14
N ASN A 126 7.15 6.06 -21.77
CA ASN A 126 6.39 6.98 -20.95
C ASN A 126 7.05 7.17 -19.58
N LYS A 127 6.87 8.35 -18.97
CA LYS A 127 7.22 8.59 -17.57
C LYS A 127 6.50 7.56 -16.70
N PHE A 128 7.26 6.84 -15.88
CA PHE A 128 6.73 5.83 -14.99
C PHE A 128 7.14 6.14 -13.55
N VAL A 129 6.17 6.27 -12.68
CA VAL A 129 6.36 6.45 -11.24
C VAL A 129 5.80 5.22 -10.52
N ILE A 130 6.63 4.50 -9.79
CA ILE A 130 6.19 3.40 -8.95
C ILE A 130 6.14 3.91 -7.52
N LEU A 131 4.94 3.92 -6.96
CA LEU A 131 4.66 4.39 -5.60
C LEU A 131 5.33 3.49 -4.55
N PRO A 132 5.46 3.92 -3.28
CA PRO A 132 6.34 3.29 -2.30
C PRO A 132 6.24 1.77 -2.20
N GLN A 133 7.34 1.08 -2.46
CA GLN A 133 7.47 -0.37 -2.43
C GLN A 133 8.38 -0.83 -1.30
N THR A 134 8.08 -1.98 -0.72
CA THR A 134 9.09 -2.75 0.00
C THR A 134 9.90 -3.57 -1.01
N VAL A 135 11.22 -3.38 -1.02
CA VAL A 135 12.16 -4.11 -1.88
C VAL A 135 12.83 -5.20 -1.05
N ASN A 136 12.50 -6.46 -1.33
CA ASN A 136 13.03 -7.60 -0.59
C ASN A 136 13.28 -8.80 -1.51
N PHE A 137 14.14 -8.60 -2.51
CA PHE A 137 14.67 -9.69 -3.34
C PHE A 137 15.84 -10.35 -2.62
N TYR A 138 15.94 -11.68 -2.69
CA TYR A 138 17.00 -12.48 -2.05
C TYR A 138 17.55 -13.58 -2.96
N THR A 139 16.80 -14.04 -3.98
CA THR A 139 17.30 -15.04 -4.92
C THR A 139 18.18 -14.41 -6.00
N PRO A 140 19.43 -14.86 -6.22
CA PRO A 140 20.36 -14.24 -7.18
C PRO A 140 19.81 -14.09 -8.60
N VAL A 141 19.04 -15.07 -9.09
CA VAL A 141 18.42 -15.03 -10.41
C VAL A 141 17.36 -13.92 -10.49
N VAL A 142 16.54 -13.76 -9.44
CA VAL A 142 15.52 -12.71 -9.35
C VAL A 142 16.17 -11.35 -9.22
N ILE A 143 17.19 -11.20 -8.37
CA ILE A 143 17.99 -9.96 -8.24
C ILE A 143 18.54 -9.55 -9.59
N LYS A 144 19.23 -10.46 -10.32
CA LYS A 144 19.78 -10.18 -11.65
C LYS A 144 18.71 -9.71 -12.63
N ARG A 145 17.53 -10.36 -12.65
CA ARG A 145 16.42 -9.99 -13.51
C ARG A 145 15.84 -8.63 -13.13
N ALA A 146 15.59 -8.38 -11.85
CA ALA A 146 15.08 -7.10 -11.36
C ALA A 146 16.05 -5.95 -11.67
N SER A 147 17.36 -6.15 -11.46
CA SER A 147 18.40 -5.17 -11.79
C SER A 147 18.43 -4.85 -13.29
N LYS A 148 18.26 -5.85 -14.16
CA LYS A 148 18.14 -5.63 -15.61
C LYS A 148 16.89 -4.86 -15.98
N THR A 149 15.78 -5.13 -15.31
CA THR A 149 14.49 -4.50 -15.59
C THR A 149 14.43 -3.04 -15.15
N PHE A 150 14.82 -2.78 -13.90
CA PHE A 150 14.62 -1.49 -13.26
C PHE A 150 15.88 -0.63 -13.23
N GLY A 151 17.04 -1.23 -13.43
CA GLY A 151 18.33 -0.54 -13.39
C GLY A 151 18.54 0.43 -14.56
N ASN A 152 19.13 1.59 -14.26
CA ASN A 152 19.53 2.62 -15.24
C ASN A 152 18.39 3.12 -16.14
N ARG A 153 17.16 3.19 -15.62
CA ARG A 153 15.98 3.65 -16.34
C ARG A 153 15.74 5.14 -16.14
N GLN A 154 16.00 5.95 -17.17
CA GLN A 154 15.81 7.42 -17.13
C GLN A 154 14.33 7.86 -17.05
N ASN A 155 13.41 7.01 -17.51
CA ASN A 155 11.99 7.30 -17.49
C ASN A 155 11.25 6.72 -16.25
N LEU A 156 11.99 6.13 -15.31
CA LEU A 156 11.45 5.52 -14.10
C LEU A 156 11.85 6.31 -12.85
N THR A 157 10.87 6.60 -12.01
CA THR A 157 11.07 6.96 -10.60
C THR A 157 10.47 5.86 -9.74
N LEU A 158 11.27 5.24 -8.88
CA LEU A 158 10.83 4.23 -7.92
C LEU A 158 10.90 4.80 -6.51
N LEU A 159 9.78 4.75 -5.81
CA LEU A 159 9.71 5.13 -4.41
C LEU A 159 9.88 3.88 -3.53
N CYS A 160 10.77 3.96 -2.54
CA CYS A 160 10.99 2.92 -1.55
C CYS A 160 10.32 3.31 -0.24
N ARG A 161 9.61 2.36 0.39
CA ARG A 161 8.78 2.61 1.55
C ARG A 161 9.53 2.70 2.87
N ASP A 162 10.76 2.22 2.92
CA ASP A 162 11.62 2.19 4.09
C ASP A 162 13.11 2.23 3.69
N GLU A 163 13.97 2.56 4.65
CA GLU A 163 15.41 2.71 4.42
C GLU A 163 16.07 1.39 3.95
N VAL A 164 15.65 0.25 4.49
CA VAL A 164 16.19 -1.07 4.10
C VAL A 164 15.89 -1.33 2.61
N SER A 165 14.66 -1.05 2.19
CA SER A 165 14.25 -1.15 0.78
C SER A 165 15.00 -0.16 -0.11
N PHE A 166 15.23 1.05 0.38
CA PHE A 166 15.95 2.09 -0.37
C PHE A 166 17.42 1.73 -0.60
N GLU A 167 18.12 1.26 0.42
CA GLU A 167 19.53 0.84 0.26
C GLU A 167 19.65 -0.38 -0.66
N LYS A 168 18.78 -1.39 -0.52
CA LYS A 168 18.73 -2.52 -1.46
C LYS A 168 18.46 -2.07 -2.91
N ALA A 169 17.55 -1.11 -3.10
CA ALA A 169 17.25 -0.59 -4.43
C ALA A 169 18.43 0.19 -5.03
N LYS A 170 19.18 0.94 -4.22
CA LYS A 170 20.40 1.64 -4.66
C LYS A 170 21.45 0.67 -5.19
N GLU A 171 21.71 -0.40 -4.46
CA GLU A 171 22.65 -1.46 -4.87
C GLU A 171 22.22 -2.14 -6.18
N MET A 172 20.91 -2.34 -6.37
CA MET A 172 20.39 -3.12 -7.48
C MET A 172 20.10 -2.31 -8.75
N PHE A 173 19.68 -1.05 -8.64
CA PHE A 173 19.07 -0.31 -9.75
C PHE A 173 19.90 0.84 -10.28
N GLY A 174 21.10 1.02 -9.77
CA GLY A 174 22.10 1.96 -10.33
C GLY A 174 21.60 3.40 -10.42
N SER A 175 21.61 4.00 -11.61
CA SER A 175 21.25 5.40 -11.84
C SER A 175 19.75 5.68 -11.99
N THR A 176 18.90 4.71 -11.71
CA THR A 176 17.44 4.94 -11.68
C THR A 176 17.09 5.93 -10.57
N ASN A 177 16.16 6.85 -10.84
CA ASN A 177 15.73 7.82 -9.83
C ASN A 177 15.00 7.10 -8.69
N LEU A 178 15.62 7.07 -7.52
CA LEU A 178 15.10 6.43 -6.31
C LEU A 178 14.75 7.49 -5.27
N LEU A 179 13.58 7.37 -4.67
CA LEU A 179 13.12 8.25 -3.60
C LEU A 179 12.72 7.42 -2.38
N LEU A 180 13.17 7.83 -1.19
CA LEU A 180 12.67 7.31 0.08
C LEU A 180 11.40 8.07 0.45
N TYR A 181 10.25 7.39 0.48
CA TYR A 181 8.94 8.00 0.72
C TYR A 181 8.07 7.12 1.62
N PRO A 182 7.32 7.71 2.56
CA PRO A 182 6.39 6.96 3.40
C PRO A 182 5.23 6.41 2.58
N ASP A 183 4.48 5.49 3.16
CA ASP A 183 3.25 4.98 2.55
C ASP A 183 2.24 6.12 2.28
N ILE A 184 1.56 6.09 1.14
CA ILE A 184 0.66 7.20 0.73
C ILE A 184 -0.49 7.42 1.71
N VAL A 185 -0.92 6.40 2.44
CA VAL A 185 -2.00 6.51 3.44
C VAL A 185 -1.59 7.43 4.59
N THR A 186 -0.29 7.61 4.85
CA THR A 186 0.22 8.57 5.84
C THR A 186 -0.17 10.01 5.52
N SER A 187 -0.49 10.34 4.25
CA SER A 187 -0.98 11.66 3.84
C SER A 187 -2.29 12.08 4.53
N LEU A 188 -3.01 11.13 5.12
CA LEU A 188 -4.25 11.38 5.86
C LEU A 188 -4.01 11.71 7.34
N ILE A 189 -2.81 11.47 7.86
CA ILE A 189 -2.50 11.73 9.29
C ILE A 189 -2.58 13.24 9.56
N GLY A 190 -3.31 13.61 10.60
CA GLY A 190 -3.52 15.00 11.01
C GLY A 190 -4.50 15.79 10.16
N THR A 191 -5.08 15.19 9.09
CA THR A 191 -6.06 15.89 8.22
C THR A 191 -7.48 15.90 8.77
N ARG A 192 -7.77 15.07 9.78
CA ARG A 192 -9.09 14.97 10.42
C ARG A 192 -8.93 14.92 11.95
N THR A 193 -9.97 15.32 12.65
CA THR A 193 -10.09 15.18 14.09
C THR A 193 -11.17 14.17 14.45
N TYR A 194 -10.93 13.44 15.53
CA TYR A 194 -11.86 12.47 16.08
C TYR A 194 -12.01 12.76 17.57
N ASP A 195 -13.16 13.28 17.94
CA ASP A 195 -13.45 13.72 19.32
C ASP A 195 -14.30 12.68 20.10
N ASN A 196 -14.22 11.40 19.68
CA ASN A 196 -14.92 10.30 20.33
C ASN A 196 -14.38 10.06 21.74
N PRO A 197 -15.25 9.74 22.74
CA PRO A 197 -14.80 9.16 23.99
C PRO A 197 -13.98 7.90 23.76
N ARG A 198 -12.83 7.81 24.45
CA ARG A 198 -11.87 6.72 24.25
C ARG A 198 -11.81 5.82 25.47
N ASP A 199 -11.91 4.52 25.24
CA ASP A 199 -11.78 3.52 26.30
C ASP A 199 -11.17 2.21 25.77
N GLY A 200 -10.44 1.50 26.65
CA GLY A 200 -9.94 0.15 26.39
C GLY A 200 -8.83 0.02 25.34
N VAL A 201 -8.63 -1.21 24.91
CA VAL A 201 -7.55 -1.64 23.99
C VAL A 201 -8.14 -2.30 22.74
N LEU A 202 -7.73 -1.84 21.56
CA LEU A 202 -8.05 -2.52 20.32
C LEU A 202 -6.85 -3.35 19.84
N PHE A 203 -7.05 -4.63 19.57
CA PHE A 203 -6.06 -5.52 18.98
C PHE A 203 -6.31 -5.60 17.46
N CYS A 204 -5.50 -4.89 16.67
CA CYS A 204 -5.58 -4.97 15.20
C CYS A 204 -4.54 -5.98 14.71
N MET A 205 -4.95 -7.24 14.61
CA MET A 205 -4.06 -8.38 14.47
C MET A 205 -4.31 -9.15 13.18
N ARG A 206 -3.24 -9.74 12.63
CA ARG A 206 -3.32 -10.69 11.52
C ARG A 206 -4.04 -11.97 11.95
N ASP A 207 -4.87 -12.49 11.03
CA ASP A 207 -5.56 -13.78 11.18
C ASP A 207 -5.23 -14.67 9.95
N ASP A 208 -3.96 -14.63 9.49
CA ASP A 208 -3.48 -15.36 8.32
C ASP A 208 -2.16 -16.09 8.62
N ILE A 209 -1.68 -16.88 7.65
CA ILE A 209 -0.46 -17.71 7.78
C ILE A 209 0.83 -16.92 8.01
N GLU A 210 0.82 -15.62 7.78
CA GLU A 210 1.96 -14.74 8.01
C GLU A 210 1.98 -14.17 9.45
N ALA A 211 1.05 -14.56 10.33
CA ALA A 211 1.02 -14.13 11.72
C ALA A 211 2.29 -14.61 12.45
N PHE A 212 3.05 -13.65 13.02
CA PHE A 212 4.26 -13.96 13.78
C PHE A 212 3.95 -14.56 15.15
N TYR A 213 2.94 -14.03 15.84
CA TYR A 213 2.49 -14.52 17.12
C TYR A 213 1.33 -15.50 16.97
N SER A 214 1.33 -16.58 17.75
CA SER A 214 0.21 -17.51 17.79
C SER A 214 -1.06 -16.87 18.37
N ALA A 215 -2.23 -17.36 17.95
CA ALA A 215 -3.51 -16.91 18.49
C ALA A 215 -3.55 -17.03 20.04
N ASN A 216 -3.03 -18.13 20.60
CA ASN A 216 -2.96 -18.34 22.05
C ASN A 216 -2.05 -17.31 22.75
N GLY A 217 -0.95 -16.89 22.11
CA GLY A 217 -0.07 -15.83 22.63
C GLY A 217 -0.80 -14.49 22.74
N ILE A 218 -1.54 -14.12 21.69
CA ILE A 218 -2.35 -12.89 21.68
C ILE A 218 -3.51 -12.97 22.70
N ASP A 219 -4.21 -14.11 22.77
CA ASP A 219 -5.29 -14.29 23.75
C ASP A 219 -4.77 -14.26 25.20
N THR A 220 -3.53 -14.73 25.42
CA THR A 220 -2.87 -14.63 26.73
C THR A 220 -2.50 -13.19 27.04
N LEU A 221 -2.03 -12.41 26.07
CA LEU A 221 -1.80 -10.99 26.22
C LEU A 221 -3.11 -10.25 26.56
N MET A 222 -4.19 -10.54 25.84
CA MET A 222 -5.49 -9.92 26.08
C MET A 222 -5.99 -10.17 27.51
N ARG A 223 -5.91 -11.41 28.00
CA ARG A 223 -6.34 -11.76 29.39
C ARG A 223 -5.62 -10.96 30.47
N ARG A 224 -4.37 -10.50 30.22
CA ARG A 224 -3.63 -9.67 31.19
C ARG A 224 -4.25 -8.30 31.42
N PHE A 225 -5.05 -7.79 30.48
CA PHE A 225 -5.74 -6.51 30.63
C PHE A 225 -7.01 -6.60 31.50
N GLY A 226 -7.41 -7.79 31.93
CA GLY A 226 -8.54 -7.98 32.84
C GLY A 226 -9.88 -7.61 32.20
N ASN A 227 -10.70 -6.82 32.92
CA ASN A 227 -12.08 -6.50 32.54
C ASN A 227 -12.23 -5.19 31.74
N ILE A 228 -11.15 -4.62 31.23
CA ILE A 228 -11.27 -3.41 30.41
C ILE A 228 -11.86 -3.76 29.04
N ARG A 229 -12.46 -2.78 28.36
CA ARG A 229 -13.00 -2.95 27.02
C ARG A 229 -11.91 -3.41 26.06
N MET A 230 -12.13 -4.53 25.37
CA MET A 230 -11.21 -5.06 24.36
C MET A 230 -11.98 -5.56 23.14
N GLU A 231 -11.38 -5.39 21.98
CA GLU A 231 -11.87 -6.00 20.72
C GLU A 231 -10.68 -6.43 19.88
N LYS A 232 -10.83 -7.51 19.10
CA LYS A 232 -9.86 -7.96 18.10
C LYS A 232 -10.43 -7.75 16.71
N VAL A 233 -9.67 -7.09 15.84
CA VAL A 233 -10.01 -6.82 14.44
C VAL A 233 -8.83 -7.14 13.53
N ASP A 234 -9.10 -7.23 12.24
CA ASP A 234 -8.08 -7.30 11.19
C ASP A 234 -8.36 -6.24 10.12
N THR A 235 -7.31 -5.75 9.45
CA THR A 235 -7.46 -4.90 8.26
C THR A 235 -7.89 -5.67 7.02
N THR A 236 -7.77 -7.00 7.01
CA THR A 236 -8.31 -7.87 5.96
C THR A 236 -9.72 -8.32 6.34
N LEU A 237 -10.72 -7.87 5.57
CA LEU A 237 -12.11 -8.17 5.83
C LEU A 237 -12.56 -9.49 5.16
N LYS A 238 -13.45 -10.23 5.82
CA LYS A 238 -14.06 -11.46 5.27
C LYS A 238 -15.29 -11.14 4.40
N ILE A 239 -15.09 -10.30 3.38
CA ILE A 239 -16.12 -9.86 2.43
C ILE A 239 -15.68 -10.11 0.98
N SER A 240 -16.60 -10.01 0.04
CA SER A 240 -16.29 -10.16 -1.38
C SER A 240 -15.54 -8.95 -1.95
N SER A 241 -14.70 -9.16 -2.99
CA SER A 241 -14.05 -8.05 -3.71
C SER A 241 -15.06 -7.06 -4.33
N ARG A 242 -16.28 -7.50 -4.65
CA ARG A 242 -17.35 -6.64 -5.16
C ARG A 242 -17.88 -5.72 -4.07
N GLU A 243 -18.12 -6.26 -2.90
CA GLU A 243 -18.57 -5.51 -1.72
C GLU A 243 -17.51 -4.49 -1.29
N MET A 244 -16.24 -4.90 -1.22
CA MET A 244 -15.13 -4.00 -0.96
C MET A 244 -15.10 -2.85 -1.97
N LYS A 245 -15.16 -3.14 -3.28
CA LYS A 245 -15.14 -2.11 -4.31
C LYS A 245 -16.29 -1.10 -4.18
N ASN A 246 -17.48 -1.56 -3.84
CA ASN A 246 -18.67 -0.72 -3.74
C ASN A 246 -18.69 0.15 -2.46
N ASN A 247 -18.05 -0.31 -1.39
CA ASN A 247 -18.10 0.32 -0.07
C ASN A 247 -16.72 0.74 0.45
N ARG A 248 -15.68 0.76 -0.38
CA ARG A 248 -14.28 0.95 -0.01
C ARG A 248 -14.07 2.12 0.97
N ASP A 249 -14.44 3.30 0.56
CA ASP A 249 -14.20 4.53 1.31
C ASP A 249 -14.98 4.54 2.64
N LYS A 250 -16.20 3.98 2.63
CA LYS A 250 -17.02 3.79 3.84
C LYS A 250 -16.35 2.84 4.81
N LEU A 251 -15.94 1.66 4.36
CA LEU A 251 -15.31 0.63 5.21
C LEU A 251 -13.98 1.10 5.80
N ILE A 252 -13.17 1.84 5.04
CA ILE A 252 -11.93 2.46 5.54
C ILE A 252 -12.26 3.47 6.64
N ASN A 253 -13.21 4.37 6.40
CA ASN A 253 -13.60 5.37 7.38
C ASN A 253 -14.20 4.74 8.65
N GLU A 254 -15.02 3.71 8.54
CA GLU A 254 -15.59 2.96 9.67
C GLU A 254 -14.50 2.30 10.53
N MET A 255 -13.44 1.75 9.91
CA MET A 255 -12.30 1.19 10.64
C MET A 255 -11.55 2.28 11.41
N ILE A 256 -11.27 3.42 10.79
CA ILE A 256 -10.56 4.53 11.43
C ILE A 256 -11.43 5.13 12.56
N GLU A 257 -12.73 5.27 12.32
CA GLU A 257 -13.69 5.73 13.34
C GLU A 257 -13.74 4.77 14.54
N LYS A 258 -13.82 3.46 14.30
CA LYS A 258 -13.73 2.44 15.35
C LYS A 258 -12.44 2.59 16.16
N ILE A 259 -11.29 2.70 15.50
CA ILE A 259 -10.00 2.88 16.15
C ILE A 259 -10.02 4.13 17.05
N SER A 260 -10.66 5.22 16.63
CA SER A 260 -10.72 6.47 17.37
C SER A 260 -11.50 6.39 18.69
N THR A 261 -12.25 5.31 18.94
CA THR A 261 -12.97 5.07 20.19
C THR A 261 -12.16 4.31 21.24
N TYR A 262 -10.92 3.91 20.93
CA TYR A 262 -10.03 3.20 21.86
C TYR A 262 -8.91 4.11 22.38
N LYS A 263 -8.46 3.84 23.63
CA LYS A 263 -7.33 4.56 24.24
C LYS A 263 -5.98 4.16 23.64
N VAL A 264 -5.84 2.88 23.24
CA VAL A 264 -4.61 2.35 22.66
C VAL A 264 -4.94 1.23 21.66
N VAL A 265 -4.12 1.13 20.63
CA VAL A 265 -4.11 -0.01 19.70
C VAL A 265 -2.85 -0.83 19.90
N ILE A 266 -2.96 -2.16 19.87
CA ILE A 266 -1.82 -3.07 19.72
C ILE A 266 -1.94 -3.72 18.34
N THR A 267 -0.87 -3.70 17.53
CA THR A 267 -0.97 -4.17 16.15
C THR A 267 0.31 -4.83 15.62
N ASP A 268 0.13 -5.88 14.80
CA ASP A 268 1.13 -6.47 13.91
C ASP A 268 0.83 -6.14 12.43
N ARG A 269 -0.12 -5.21 12.17
CA ARG A 269 -0.46 -4.73 10.83
C ARG A 269 0.16 -3.36 10.55
N TYR A 270 0.87 -3.24 9.43
CA TYR A 270 1.46 -1.96 9.01
C TYR A 270 0.40 -0.84 8.86
N HIS A 271 -0.71 -1.15 8.18
CA HIS A 271 -1.81 -0.20 8.07
C HIS A 271 -2.62 -0.06 9.37
N GLY A 272 -2.56 -1.02 10.28
CA GLY A 272 -3.06 -0.85 11.64
C GLY A 272 -2.36 0.30 12.36
N THR A 273 -1.04 0.42 12.19
CA THR A 273 -0.24 1.55 12.69
C THR A 273 -0.68 2.88 12.08
N ILE A 274 -0.80 2.92 10.74
CA ILE A 274 -1.16 4.15 10.01
C ILE A 274 -2.58 4.60 10.35
N PHE A 275 -3.56 3.68 10.37
CA PHE A 275 -4.95 3.99 10.73
C PHE A 275 -5.07 4.50 12.16
N SER A 276 -4.27 3.94 13.09
CA SER A 276 -4.20 4.45 14.47
C SER A 276 -3.66 5.87 14.51
N ALA A 277 -2.61 6.17 13.75
CA ALA A 277 -2.07 7.52 13.65
C ALA A 277 -3.06 8.51 13.00
N ILE A 278 -3.86 8.08 12.00
CA ILE A 278 -4.94 8.90 11.40
C ILE A 278 -6.04 9.17 12.43
N ALA A 279 -6.44 8.13 13.18
CA ALA A 279 -7.44 8.24 14.25
C ALA A 279 -6.95 9.05 15.47
N ASN A 280 -5.68 9.43 15.48
CA ASN A 280 -5.01 10.04 16.63
C ASN A 280 -5.09 9.15 17.89
N THR A 281 -5.06 7.83 17.70
CA THR A 281 -5.04 6.83 18.77
C THR A 281 -3.62 6.30 18.92
N PRO A 282 -3.01 6.38 20.12
CA PRO A 282 -1.70 5.81 20.37
C PRO A 282 -1.65 4.32 20.00
N VAL A 283 -0.52 3.90 19.44
CA VAL A 283 -0.35 2.53 18.95
C VAL A 283 0.95 1.91 19.42
N VAL A 284 0.86 0.68 19.88
CA VAL A 284 2.01 -0.20 20.16
C VAL A 284 2.10 -1.20 19.04
N VAL A 285 3.15 -1.06 18.24
CA VAL A 285 3.46 -1.93 17.10
C VAL A 285 4.29 -3.09 17.61
N ILE A 286 3.82 -4.31 17.42
CA ILE A 286 4.56 -5.51 17.80
C ILE A 286 5.29 -6.11 16.60
N ASN A 287 6.24 -6.99 16.88
CA ASN A 287 7.11 -7.57 15.86
C ASN A 287 6.34 -8.39 14.81
N SER A 288 6.95 -8.53 13.64
CA SER A 288 6.48 -9.37 12.53
C SER A 288 7.64 -10.23 12.01
N ALA A 289 7.35 -11.12 11.07
CA ALA A 289 8.33 -12.00 10.48
C ALA A 289 9.42 -11.28 9.65
N ASP A 290 9.18 -10.03 9.25
CA ASP A 290 10.09 -9.20 8.46
C ASP A 290 10.31 -7.80 9.09
N HIS A 291 11.24 -7.04 8.51
CA HIS A 291 11.63 -5.70 8.98
C HIS A 291 10.58 -4.61 8.73
N LYS A 292 9.49 -4.91 8.04
CA LYS A 292 8.50 -3.94 7.56
C LYS A 292 7.84 -3.11 8.66
N LEU A 293 7.56 -3.73 9.81
CA LEU A 293 6.97 -3.01 10.96
C LEU A 293 8.01 -2.24 11.75
N SER A 294 9.14 -2.86 12.07
CA SER A 294 10.21 -2.20 12.81
C SER A 294 10.79 -1.00 12.06
N SER A 295 11.00 -1.13 10.73
CA SER A 295 11.44 0.01 9.91
C SER A 295 10.32 1.01 9.65
N GLY A 296 9.06 0.57 9.58
CA GLY A 296 7.91 1.44 9.37
C GLY A 296 7.67 2.42 10.54
N VAL A 297 8.00 2.04 11.76
CA VAL A 297 7.91 2.93 12.95
C VAL A 297 8.92 4.08 12.86
N ASN A 298 10.05 3.92 12.20
CA ASN A 298 11.06 4.98 12.03
C ASN A 298 10.54 6.21 11.26
N TRP A 299 9.42 6.07 10.54
CA TRP A 299 8.75 7.20 9.92
C TRP A 299 8.09 8.17 10.91
N PHE A 300 7.97 7.81 12.18
CA PHE A 300 7.28 8.61 13.21
C PHE A 300 8.29 9.20 14.20
N PRO A 301 8.98 10.30 13.85
CA PRO A 301 9.99 10.90 14.72
C PRO A 301 9.36 11.40 16.03
N LYS A 302 10.04 11.14 17.15
CA LYS A 302 9.52 11.41 18.49
C LYS A 302 9.30 12.89 18.80
N ASP A 303 10.10 13.76 18.22
CA ASP A 303 9.94 15.23 18.35
C ASP A 303 8.61 15.70 17.73
N VAL A 304 8.13 15.02 16.68
CA VAL A 304 6.87 15.33 16.00
C VAL A 304 5.68 14.60 16.62
N PHE A 305 5.78 13.27 16.74
CA PHE A 305 4.66 12.40 17.15
C PHE A 305 4.68 12.05 18.64
N GLY A 306 5.74 12.37 19.38
CA GLY A 306 5.90 11.96 20.78
C GLY A 306 5.97 10.43 20.87
N ASP A 307 5.26 9.90 21.86
CA ASP A 307 5.12 8.45 22.07
C ASP A 307 3.78 7.89 21.57
N ASN A 308 3.18 8.53 20.54
CA ASN A 308 1.94 8.04 19.95
C ASN A 308 2.13 6.78 19.10
N VAL A 309 3.35 6.57 18.57
CA VAL A 309 3.70 5.33 17.84
C VAL A 309 4.93 4.72 18.50
N GLN A 310 4.78 3.54 19.05
CA GLN A 310 5.83 2.86 19.78
C GLN A 310 6.03 1.44 19.25
N PHE A 311 7.26 1.00 19.09
CA PHE A 311 7.58 -0.39 18.77
C PHE A 311 7.83 -1.20 20.04
N ALA A 312 7.30 -2.41 20.12
CA ALA A 312 7.57 -3.36 21.19
C ALA A 312 8.20 -4.64 20.59
N LYS A 313 9.32 -5.07 21.18
CA LYS A 313 10.08 -6.24 20.71
C LYS A 313 9.39 -7.57 21.00
N ASP A 314 8.54 -7.60 22.03
CA ASP A 314 7.79 -8.76 22.45
C ASP A 314 6.44 -8.39 23.09
N LEU A 315 5.62 -9.39 23.42
CA LEU A 315 4.28 -9.19 24.00
C LEU A 315 4.32 -8.62 25.43
N ASN A 316 5.42 -8.83 26.20
CA ASN A 316 5.54 -8.27 27.54
C ASN A 316 5.80 -6.77 27.48
N GLU A 317 6.68 -6.35 26.59
CA GLU A 317 6.93 -4.93 26.35
C GLU A 317 5.68 -4.25 25.76
N ALA A 318 4.94 -4.94 24.87
CA ALA A 318 3.69 -4.42 24.34
C ALA A 318 2.65 -4.18 25.45
N TYR A 319 2.53 -5.12 26.39
CA TYR A 319 1.67 -4.93 27.56
C TYR A 319 2.08 -3.71 28.39
N SER A 320 3.36 -3.59 28.75
CA SER A 320 3.86 -2.51 29.59
C SER A 320 3.62 -1.14 28.94
N LYS A 321 3.92 -1.00 27.63
CA LYS A 321 3.67 0.24 26.88
C LYS A 321 2.19 0.58 26.77
N ALA A 322 1.34 -0.42 26.54
CA ALA A 322 -0.11 -0.21 26.47
C ALA A 322 -0.68 0.24 27.83
N GLN A 323 -0.21 -0.32 28.94
CA GLN A 323 -0.60 0.09 30.30
C GLN A 323 -0.20 1.55 30.59
N GLU A 324 1.02 1.93 30.18
CA GLU A 324 1.47 3.32 30.29
C GLU A 324 0.55 4.27 29.51
N ILE A 325 0.20 3.91 28.26
CA ILE A 325 -0.71 4.72 27.43
C ILE A 325 -2.12 4.81 28.07
N LEU A 326 -2.64 3.69 28.61
CA LEU A 326 -3.94 3.66 29.27
C LEU A 326 -4.02 4.60 30.48
N SER A 327 -2.90 4.84 31.18
CA SER A 327 -2.82 5.74 32.34
C SER A 327 -2.74 7.22 31.96
N ARG A 328 -2.51 7.56 30.68
CA ARG A 328 -2.39 8.96 30.24
C ARG A 328 -3.73 9.69 30.30
N SER A 329 -3.71 10.92 30.78
CA SER A 329 -4.90 11.78 30.86
C SER A 329 -5.16 12.55 29.56
N ALA A 330 -4.13 12.80 28.77
CA ALA A 330 -4.24 13.57 27.52
C ALA A 330 -3.48 12.90 26.38
N LEU A 331 -3.99 13.08 25.16
CA LEU A 331 -3.36 12.63 23.93
C LEU A 331 -2.85 13.82 23.12
N LYS A 332 -1.60 13.71 22.65
CA LYS A 332 -1.03 14.68 21.69
C LYS A 332 -1.66 14.44 20.32
N ARG A 333 -2.17 15.50 19.68
CA ARG A 333 -2.67 15.40 18.30
C ARG A 333 -1.50 15.25 17.33
N ASN A 334 -1.66 14.37 16.34
CA ASN A 334 -0.68 14.18 15.27
C ASN A 334 -0.82 15.33 14.25
N PRO A 335 0.29 15.96 13.83
CA PRO A 335 0.26 17.00 12.78
C PRO A 335 0.14 16.41 11.37
N GLN A 336 -0.10 17.26 10.36
CA GLN A 336 -0.10 16.89 8.93
C GLN A 336 1.31 16.68 8.36
N TYR A 337 2.23 16.16 9.17
CA TYR A 337 3.65 16.06 8.87
C TYR A 337 3.95 15.41 7.52
N PHE A 338 3.33 14.26 7.23
CA PHE A 338 3.60 13.51 5.99
C PHE A 338 3.02 14.18 4.75
N LYS A 339 1.85 14.78 4.87
CA LYS A 339 1.24 15.53 3.78
C LYS A 339 2.15 16.69 3.38
N ASP A 340 2.51 17.53 4.34
CA ASP A 340 3.25 18.78 4.11
C ASP A 340 4.71 18.55 3.68
N ASN A 341 5.36 17.50 4.21
CA ASN A 341 6.78 17.24 3.96
C ASN A 341 7.06 16.30 2.79
N TYR A 342 6.10 15.46 2.41
CA TYR A 342 6.27 14.45 1.37
C TYR A 342 5.24 14.58 0.25
N TRP A 343 3.96 14.35 0.51
CA TRP A 343 2.97 14.09 -0.53
C TRP A 343 2.61 15.33 -1.35
N ASP A 344 2.55 16.51 -0.75
CA ASP A 344 2.33 17.78 -1.47
C ASP A 344 3.56 18.18 -2.32
N LYS A 345 4.74 17.63 -2.00
CA LYS A 345 5.99 17.94 -2.72
C LYS A 345 6.35 16.92 -3.80
N LEU A 346 5.68 15.75 -3.83
CA LEU A 346 6.07 14.65 -4.72
C LEU A 346 5.96 15.03 -6.19
N ALA A 347 4.89 15.71 -6.62
CA ALA A 347 4.68 16.05 -8.02
C ALA A 347 5.81 16.89 -8.63
N ASN A 348 6.51 17.68 -7.79
CA ASN A 348 7.66 18.50 -8.20
C ASN A 348 8.98 17.72 -8.26
N LYS A 349 9.02 16.50 -7.75
CA LYS A 349 10.22 15.65 -7.70
C LYS A 349 10.25 14.55 -8.76
N ILE A 350 9.12 14.34 -9.41
CA ILE A 350 8.92 13.26 -10.38
C ILE A 350 8.59 13.78 -11.77
#